data_1d8ce76a066f2e5c500ac66f3da9dfb0
#
_entry.id   1d8ce76a066f2e5c500ac66f3da9dfb0
#
_cell.length_a   1.000
_cell.length_b   1.000
_cell.length_c   1.000
_cell.angle_alpha   90.00
_cell.angle_beta   90.00
_cell.angle_gamma   90.00
#
_symmetry.space_group_name_H-M   'P 1'
#
loop_
_entity.id
_entity.type
_entity.pdbx_description
1 polymer ?
#
loop_
_entity_poly.entity_id
_entity_poly.type
_entity_poly.pdbx_seq_one_letter_code
_entity_poly.pdbx_strand_id
1 'polypeptide(L)' 'MITLNDIERITTDTIEKRISNAVKANKMAETDWAKNYWHGVFVKLCKKYNRTDLYNKHLH' A
#
# COMPACT_ATOMS: atom_id res chain seq x y z
N MET A 1 -26.75 -0.15 10.10
CA MET A 1 -25.94 0.86 10.78
C MET A 1 -24.48 0.44 10.83
N ILE A 2 -23.58 1.32 10.50
CA ILE A 2 -22.14 1.02 10.52
C ILE A 2 -21.63 1.19 11.96
N THR A 3 -20.99 0.15 12.49
CA THR A 3 -20.38 0.20 13.82
C THR A 3 -18.92 0.63 13.71
N LEU A 4 -18.31 0.97 14.85
CA LEU A 4 -16.88 1.31 14.88
C LEU A 4 -16.03 0.14 14.37
N ASN A 5 -16.40 -1.09 14.72
CA ASN A 5 -15.67 -2.27 14.24
C ASN A 5 -15.76 -2.40 12.73
N ASP A 6 -16.92 -2.10 12.15
CA ASP A 6 -17.10 -2.14 10.69
C ASP A 6 -16.23 -1.08 10.02
N ILE A 7 -16.14 0.11 10.62
CA ILE A 7 -15.30 1.19 10.09
C ILE A 7 -13.83 0.79 10.13
N GLU A 8 -13.37 0.22 11.24
CA GLU A 8 -11.99 -0.22 11.39
C GLU A 8 -11.64 -1.31 10.37
N ARG A 9 -12.55 -2.27 10.18
CA ARG A 9 -12.35 -3.35 9.21
C ARG A 9 -12.24 -2.81 7.79
N ILE A 10 -13.16 -1.91 7.40
CA ILE A 10 -13.16 -1.31 6.07
C ILE A 10 -11.87 -0.53 5.86
N THR A 11 -11.42 0.21 6.87
CA THR A 11 -10.20 0.99 6.79
C THR A 11 -8.99 0.11 6.58
N THR A 12 -8.90 -1.01 7.32
CA THR A 12 -7.78 -1.95 7.18
C THR A 12 -7.74 -2.55 5.78
N ASP A 13 -8.90 -3.00 5.28
CA ASP A 13 -8.99 -3.55 3.93
C ASP A 13 -8.58 -2.52 2.89
N THR A 14 -9.00 -1.27 3.06
CA THR A 14 -8.66 -0.19 2.13
C THR A 14 -7.16 0.08 2.13
N ILE A 15 -6.53 0.08 3.29
CA ILE A 15 -5.08 0.28 3.43
C ILE A 15 -4.33 -0.82 2.68
N GLU A 16 -4.70 -2.08 2.91
CA GLU A 16 -4.05 -3.21 2.25
C GLU A 16 -4.24 -3.16 0.73
N LYS A 17 -5.43 -2.79 0.28
CA LYS A 17 -5.70 -2.65 -1.15
C LYS A 17 -4.86 -1.55 -1.78
N ARG A 18 -4.72 -0.41 -1.10
CA ARG A 18 -3.91 0.71 -1.61
C ARG A 18 -2.44 0.31 -1.73
N ILE A 19 -1.91 -0.36 -0.71
CA ILE A 19 -0.53 -0.81 -0.73
C ILE A 19 -0.32 -1.86 -1.82
N SER A 20 -1.24 -2.82 -1.93
CA SER A 20 -1.19 -3.85 -2.97
C SER A 20 -1.25 -3.24 -4.37
N ASN A 21 -2.10 -2.24 -4.57
CA ASN A 21 -2.21 -1.55 -5.86
C ASN A 21 -0.91 -0.83 -6.21
N ALA A 22 -0.26 -0.20 -5.22
CA ALA A 22 1.02 0.46 -5.46
C ALA A 22 2.09 -0.56 -5.87
N VAL A 23 2.10 -1.73 -5.24
CA VAL A 23 3.03 -2.80 -5.60
C VAL A 23 2.78 -3.28 -7.03
N LYS A 24 1.51 -3.50 -7.39
CA LYS A 24 1.15 -3.92 -8.74
C LYS A 24 1.55 -2.87 -9.78
N ALA A 25 1.27 -1.60 -9.50
CA ALA A 25 1.62 -0.52 -10.41
C ALA A 25 3.13 -0.43 -10.60
N ASN A 26 3.91 -0.63 -9.54
CA ASN A 26 5.35 -0.65 -9.62
C ASN A 26 5.84 -1.79 -10.54
N LYS A 27 5.26 -2.97 -10.38
CA LYS A 27 5.64 -4.13 -11.20
C LYS A 27 5.28 -3.94 -12.68
N MET A 28 4.18 -3.23 -12.94
CA MET A 28 3.71 -3.00 -14.31
C MET A 28 4.32 -1.76 -14.95
N ALA A 29 5.04 -0.95 -14.18
CA ALA A 29 5.66 0.26 -14.70
C ALA A 29 6.76 -0.08 -15.70
N GLU A 30 6.75 0.61 -16.86
CA GLU A 30 7.69 0.35 -17.94
C GLU A 30 8.88 1.31 -17.92
N THR A 31 8.77 2.43 -17.23
CA THR A 31 9.84 3.43 -17.16
C THR A 31 10.43 3.49 -15.76
N ASP A 32 11.70 3.91 -15.67
CA ASP A 32 12.36 4.08 -14.39
C ASP A 32 11.66 5.15 -13.54
N TRP A 33 11.20 6.22 -14.21
CA TRP A 33 10.46 7.26 -13.52
C TRP A 33 9.20 6.72 -12.84
N ALA A 34 8.42 5.92 -13.57
CA ALA A 34 7.19 5.34 -13.04
C ALA A 34 7.48 4.34 -11.91
N LYS A 35 8.52 3.54 -12.06
CA LYS A 35 8.93 2.60 -11.01
C LYS A 35 9.31 3.34 -9.74
N ASN A 36 10.11 4.40 -9.86
CA ASN A 36 10.51 5.21 -8.71
C ASN A 36 9.31 5.89 -8.07
N TYR A 37 8.39 6.40 -8.88
CA TYR A 37 7.17 7.03 -8.39
C TYR A 37 6.35 6.05 -7.54
N TRP A 38 6.06 4.88 -8.07
CA TRP A 38 5.23 3.91 -7.36
C TRP A 38 5.94 3.31 -6.15
N HIS A 39 7.25 3.16 -6.21
CA HIS A 39 8.02 2.75 -5.04
C HIS A 39 7.89 3.79 -3.93
N GLY A 40 7.98 5.07 -4.27
CA GLY A 40 7.79 6.15 -3.30
C GLY A 40 6.40 6.14 -2.69
N VAL A 41 5.37 5.92 -3.51
CA VAL A 41 3.99 5.80 -3.03
C VAL A 41 3.86 4.64 -2.05
N PHE A 42 4.41 3.49 -2.40
CA PHE A 42 4.39 2.30 -1.55
C PHE A 42 5.04 2.57 -0.20
N VAL A 43 6.24 3.15 -0.19
CA VAL A 43 6.95 3.47 1.04
C VAL A 43 6.17 4.44 1.90
N LYS A 44 5.61 5.50 1.28
CA LYS A 44 4.81 6.49 2.00
C LYS A 44 3.57 5.85 2.64
N LEU A 45 2.90 4.97 1.92
CA LEU A 45 1.72 4.30 2.44
C LEU A 45 2.07 3.40 3.63
N CYS A 46 3.16 2.66 3.53
CA CYS A 46 3.61 1.80 4.62
C CYS A 46 3.95 2.60 5.87
N LYS A 47 4.63 3.74 5.70
CA LYS A 47 4.97 4.62 6.83
C LYS A 47 3.73 5.27 7.42
N LYS A 48 2.84 5.76 6.55
CA LYS A 48 1.62 6.45 7.00
C LYS A 48 0.75 5.57 7.86
N TYR A 49 0.61 4.30 7.48
CA TYR A 49 -0.26 3.36 8.17
C TYR A 49 0.49 2.43 9.11
N ASN A 50 1.79 2.66 9.30
CA ASN A 50 2.65 1.86 10.18
C ASN A 50 2.61 0.37 9.82
N ARG A 51 2.68 0.07 8.53
CA ARG A 51 2.64 -1.31 8.02
C ARG A 51 4.03 -1.76 7.56
N THR A 52 4.97 -1.78 8.50
CA THR A 52 6.34 -2.25 8.24
C THR A 52 6.36 -3.70 7.78
N ASP A 53 5.40 -4.49 8.22
CA ASP A 53 5.25 -5.88 7.80
C ASP A 53 5.09 -6.00 6.28
N LEU A 54 4.24 -5.16 5.70
CA LEU A 54 4.02 -5.16 4.25
C LEU A 54 5.23 -4.62 3.51
N TYR A 55 5.88 -3.62 4.07
CA TYR A 55 7.11 -3.09 3.49
C TYR A 55 8.17 -4.19 3.36
N ASN A 56 8.42 -4.91 4.43
CA ASN A 56 9.42 -5.98 4.44
C ASN A 56 9.02 -7.14 3.52
N LYS A 57 7.73 -7.47 3.49
CA LYS A 57 7.22 -8.56 2.66
C LYS A 57 7.44 -8.30 1.16
N HIS A 58 7.22 -7.08 0.71
CA HIS A 58 7.27 -6.76 -0.72
C HIS A 58 8.64 -6.32 -1.20
N LEU A 59 9.56 -5.97 -0.31
CA LEU A 59 10.93 -5.60 -0.70
C LEU A 59 11.88 -6.79 -0.77
N HIS A 60 11.46 -7.91 -0.28
CA HIS A 60 12.21 -9.15 -0.36
C HIS A 60 11.57 -10.05 -1.40
#